data_805f6fd6e94b56a7ce098078e60cddca
#
_entry.id   805f6fd6e94b56a7ce098078e60cddca
#
_cell.length_a   1.000
_cell.length_b   1.000
_cell.length_c   1.000
_cell.angle_alpha   90.00
_cell.angle_beta   90.00
_cell.angle_gamma   90.00
#
_symmetry.space_group_name_H-M   'P 1'
#
loop_
_entity.id
_entity.type
_entity.pdbx_description
1 polymer ?
#
loop_
_entity_poly.entity_id
_entity_poly.type
_entity_poly.pdbx_seq_one_letter_code
_entity_poly.pdbx_strand_id
1 'polypeptide(L)'
;MRRKMAILEVSHVKKVYKTRLGGNEVTALQDVHFTVEQGEFVAIMGESGSGKTTLLNILACLDRPTAGKVLIDGKDYATLKDDDRAIFRRKNLGFIFQDFNLLDNFTIEDNIRLPLVLAGENIRQMDGKVHQVSKQLGIEELLKKYPYEVSGGQKQRTAVARALISQPQILFADEPTGALDSRASTNLLRQLRSINESGQTILMVTHSNVAASYANRVMFIKDGEVFHQIYRGGMSRNEMLDKICDSVTVLMRGGEDSES
;
A
#
# COMPACT_ATOMS: atom_id res chain seq x y z
N MET A 1 -28.77 3.29 5.42
CA MET A 1 -27.35 2.99 5.09
C MET A 1 -26.69 4.27 4.62
N ARG A 2 -25.71 4.83 5.36
CA ARG A 2 -24.90 5.95 4.83
C ARG A 2 -24.06 5.40 3.67
N ARG A 3 -24.21 5.98 2.47
CA ARG A 3 -23.33 5.67 1.32
C ARG A 3 -21.90 5.99 1.77
N LYS A 4 -21.03 4.99 1.90
CA LYS A 4 -19.61 5.23 2.17
C LYS A 4 -19.06 6.03 0.99
N MET A 5 -18.31 7.09 1.29
CA MET A 5 -17.71 7.92 0.25
C MET A 5 -16.46 7.21 -0.29
N ALA A 6 -16.31 7.20 -1.60
CA ALA A 6 -15.09 6.76 -2.24
C ALA A 6 -13.95 7.72 -1.87
N ILE A 7 -12.91 7.20 -1.23
CA ILE A 7 -11.69 7.97 -0.92
C ILE A 7 -10.70 7.93 -2.08
N LEU A 8 -10.76 6.86 -2.89
CA LEU A 8 -9.95 6.69 -4.08
C LEU A 8 -10.85 6.29 -5.25
N GLU A 9 -10.74 7.00 -6.36
CA GLU A 9 -11.42 6.70 -7.61
C GLU A 9 -10.38 6.57 -8.73
N VAL A 10 -10.35 5.43 -9.37
CA VAL A 10 -9.48 5.11 -10.50
C VAL A 10 -10.36 4.89 -11.72
N SER A 11 -10.17 5.71 -12.76
CA SER A 11 -11.05 5.72 -13.94
C SER A 11 -10.22 5.57 -15.20
N HIS A 12 -10.32 4.39 -15.84
CA HIS A 12 -9.71 4.08 -17.13
C HIS A 12 -8.22 4.43 -17.21
N VAL A 13 -7.48 4.06 -16.15
CA VAL A 13 -6.05 4.38 -16.07
C VAL A 13 -5.25 3.48 -16.99
N LYS A 14 -4.50 4.14 -17.89
CA LYS A 14 -3.53 3.53 -18.80
C LYS A 14 -2.13 4.03 -18.48
N LYS A 15 -1.13 3.14 -18.56
CA LYS A 15 0.28 3.52 -18.47
C LYS A 15 1.12 2.85 -19.54
N VAL A 16 1.78 3.67 -20.34
CA VAL A 16 2.72 3.24 -21.38
C VAL A 16 4.08 3.87 -21.10
N TYR A 17 5.11 3.04 -21.01
CA TYR A 17 6.51 3.47 -20.93
C TYR A 17 7.12 3.46 -22.31
N LYS A 18 7.81 4.56 -22.65
CA LYS A 18 8.55 4.72 -23.92
C LYS A 18 10.04 4.65 -23.64
N THR A 19 10.77 3.82 -24.35
CA THR A 19 12.24 3.80 -24.24
C THR A 19 12.84 5.01 -24.96
N ARG A 20 13.88 5.61 -24.35
CA ARG A 20 14.51 6.87 -24.84
C ARG A 20 15.12 6.82 -26.25
N LEU A 21 15.35 5.63 -26.81
CA LEU A 21 16.09 5.43 -28.07
C LEU A 21 15.19 4.92 -29.23
N GLY A 22 13.92 5.31 -29.27
CA GLY A 22 13.03 4.91 -30.38
C GLY A 22 12.68 3.43 -30.40
N GLY A 23 12.81 2.76 -29.25
CA GLY A 23 12.50 1.34 -29.06
C GLY A 23 11.04 1.10 -28.64
N ASN A 24 10.74 -0.14 -28.37
CA ASN A 24 9.40 -0.64 -28.09
C ASN A 24 8.69 0.12 -26.96
N GLU A 25 7.43 0.42 -27.17
CA GLU A 25 6.52 0.87 -26.13
C GLU A 25 6.10 -0.35 -25.27
N VAL A 26 6.14 -0.19 -23.94
CA VAL A 26 5.66 -1.22 -23.01
C VAL A 26 4.42 -0.69 -22.31
N THR A 27 3.28 -1.31 -22.57
CA THR A 27 2.03 -1.02 -21.86
C THR A 27 2.02 -1.77 -20.53
N ALA A 28 2.18 -1.05 -19.43
CA ALA A 28 2.16 -1.62 -18.10
C ALA A 28 0.75 -1.69 -17.49
N LEU A 29 -0.13 -0.74 -17.85
CA LEU A 29 -1.56 -0.75 -17.51
C LEU A 29 -2.36 -0.43 -18.76
N GLN A 30 -3.41 -1.20 -19.04
CA GLN A 30 -4.24 -1.05 -20.22
C GLN A 30 -5.50 -0.24 -19.93
N ASP A 31 -6.31 -0.72 -19.00
CA ASP A 31 -7.57 -0.08 -18.58
C ASP A 31 -7.91 -0.48 -17.15
N VAL A 32 -7.41 0.28 -16.18
CA VAL A 32 -7.68 0.01 -14.77
C VAL A 32 -8.76 0.94 -14.26
N HIS A 33 -9.85 0.37 -13.74
CA HIS A 33 -10.93 1.13 -13.12
C HIS A 33 -11.44 0.44 -11.85
N PHE A 34 -11.52 1.16 -10.76
CA PHE A 34 -12.10 0.74 -9.48
C PHE A 34 -12.23 1.93 -8.53
N THR A 35 -12.96 1.72 -7.44
CA THR A 35 -13.06 2.68 -6.33
C THR A 35 -12.65 2.01 -5.04
N VAL A 36 -12.16 2.78 -4.06
CA VAL A 36 -11.91 2.32 -2.68
C VAL A 36 -12.72 3.19 -1.73
N GLU A 37 -13.46 2.56 -0.84
CA GLU A 37 -14.23 3.26 0.19
C GLU A 37 -13.35 3.65 1.38
N GLN A 38 -13.71 4.73 2.07
CA GLN A 38 -13.01 5.11 3.29
C GLN A 38 -13.11 3.99 4.35
N GLY A 39 -11.95 3.64 4.94
CA GLY A 39 -11.85 2.55 5.91
C GLY A 39 -11.85 1.15 5.28
N GLU A 40 -11.77 1.04 3.96
CA GLU A 40 -11.64 -0.26 3.30
C GLU A 40 -10.18 -0.74 3.34
N PHE A 41 -9.99 -2.06 3.53
CA PHE A 41 -8.70 -2.72 3.33
C PHE A 41 -8.74 -3.52 2.05
N VAL A 42 -8.02 -3.07 1.04
CA VAL A 42 -7.96 -3.70 -0.29
C VAL A 42 -6.58 -4.33 -0.48
N ALA A 43 -6.54 -5.58 -0.94
CA ALA A 43 -5.33 -6.22 -1.42
C ALA A 43 -5.36 -6.31 -2.96
N ILE A 44 -4.23 -5.99 -3.61
CA ILE A 44 -4.01 -6.10 -5.05
C ILE A 44 -3.05 -7.26 -5.26
N MET A 45 -3.49 -8.27 -5.98
CA MET A 45 -2.74 -9.47 -6.33
C MET A 45 -2.56 -9.59 -7.84
N GLY A 46 -1.62 -10.41 -8.27
CA GLY A 46 -1.36 -10.73 -9.68
C GLY A 46 0.06 -11.24 -9.88
N GLU A 47 0.36 -11.75 -11.05
CA GLU A 47 1.67 -12.28 -11.42
C GLU A 47 2.76 -11.18 -11.47
N SER A 48 4.02 -11.60 -11.51
CA SER A 48 5.13 -10.65 -11.75
C SER A 48 4.94 -10.00 -13.12
N GLY A 49 5.14 -8.68 -13.19
CA GLY A 49 4.96 -7.93 -14.44
C GLY A 49 3.50 -7.54 -14.77
N SER A 50 2.48 -7.94 -14.02
CA SER A 50 1.07 -7.61 -14.28
C SER A 50 0.70 -6.12 -14.10
N GLY A 51 1.65 -5.27 -13.67
CA GLY A 51 1.42 -3.83 -13.51
C GLY A 51 1.14 -3.35 -12.07
N LYS A 52 1.19 -4.22 -11.05
CA LYS A 52 0.88 -3.87 -9.65
C LYS A 52 1.72 -2.71 -9.11
N THR A 53 3.03 -2.80 -9.24
CA THR A 53 3.96 -1.74 -8.77
C THR A 53 3.76 -0.45 -9.56
N THR A 54 3.50 -0.54 -10.86
CA THR A 54 3.15 0.63 -11.70
C THR A 54 1.86 1.27 -11.20
N LEU A 55 0.82 0.48 -10.96
CA LEU A 55 -0.44 0.99 -10.41
C LEU A 55 -0.20 1.64 -9.06
N LEU A 56 0.50 0.95 -8.13
CA LEU A 56 0.80 1.50 -6.81
C LEU A 56 1.53 2.85 -6.91
N ASN A 57 2.55 2.97 -7.78
CA ASN A 57 3.28 4.23 -7.97
C ASN A 57 2.39 5.36 -8.48
N ILE A 58 1.44 5.07 -9.38
CA ILE A 58 0.47 6.03 -9.85
C ILE A 58 -0.47 6.46 -8.72
N LEU A 59 -1.06 5.51 -7.99
CA LEU A 59 -1.96 5.79 -6.86
C LEU A 59 -1.25 6.56 -5.74
N ALA A 60 0.02 6.30 -5.58
CA ALA A 60 0.93 6.94 -4.65
C ALA A 60 1.38 8.35 -5.06
N CYS A 61 0.92 8.85 -6.18
CA CYS A 61 1.38 10.12 -6.75
C CYS A 61 2.91 10.17 -7.02
N LEU A 62 3.56 9.02 -7.17
CA LEU A 62 4.98 8.91 -7.54
C LEU A 62 5.18 8.95 -9.07
N ASP A 63 4.19 8.44 -9.82
CA ASP A 63 4.14 8.47 -11.28
C ASP A 63 2.81 9.08 -11.76
N ARG A 64 2.71 9.34 -13.06
CA ARG A 64 1.49 9.85 -13.71
C ARG A 64 0.94 8.81 -14.67
N PRO A 65 -0.38 8.65 -14.78
CA PRO A 65 -0.97 7.85 -15.82
C PRO A 65 -0.70 8.49 -17.20
N THR A 66 -0.63 7.67 -18.26
CA THR A 66 -0.57 8.14 -19.64
C THR A 66 -1.95 8.61 -20.11
N ALA A 67 -3.01 7.94 -19.63
CA ALA A 67 -4.41 8.32 -19.86
C ALA A 67 -5.25 7.87 -18.66
N GLY A 68 -6.49 8.34 -18.59
CA GLY A 68 -7.38 8.08 -17.46
C GLY A 68 -7.19 9.06 -16.33
N LYS A 69 -7.83 8.78 -15.17
CA LYS A 69 -7.89 9.72 -14.06
C LYS A 69 -7.82 8.99 -12.73
N VAL A 70 -7.14 9.60 -11.75
CA VAL A 70 -7.13 9.14 -10.36
C VAL A 70 -7.51 10.29 -9.43
N LEU A 71 -8.56 10.11 -8.67
CA LEU A 71 -8.99 11.04 -7.65
C LEU A 71 -8.73 10.47 -6.25
N ILE A 72 -8.15 11.28 -5.38
CA ILE A 72 -8.03 10.99 -3.95
C ILE A 72 -8.79 12.09 -3.22
N ASP A 73 -9.80 11.69 -2.45
CA ASP A 73 -10.73 12.62 -1.78
C ASP A 73 -11.30 13.67 -2.77
N GLY A 74 -11.71 13.21 -3.96
CA GLY A 74 -12.24 14.02 -5.05
C GLY A 74 -11.22 14.91 -5.77
N LYS A 75 -9.93 14.87 -5.41
CA LYS A 75 -8.87 15.72 -5.99
C LYS A 75 -8.05 14.95 -7.01
N ASP A 76 -7.88 15.51 -8.19
CA ASP A 76 -7.01 14.98 -9.23
C ASP A 76 -5.58 15.46 -9.03
N TYR A 77 -4.72 14.60 -8.50
CA TYR A 77 -3.33 14.96 -8.25
C TYR A 77 -2.47 15.01 -9.53
N ALA A 78 -2.92 14.40 -10.64
CA ALA A 78 -2.17 14.44 -11.92
C ALA A 78 -2.11 15.87 -12.49
N THR A 79 -3.07 16.72 -12.10
CA THR A 79 -3.12 18.15 -12.49
C THR A 79 -2.21 19.04 -11.64
N LEU A 80 -1.71 18.54 -10.50
CA LEU A 80 -0.84 19.30 -9.60
C LEU A 80 0.58 19.44 -10.18
N LYS A 81 1.24 20.57 -9.88
CA LYS A 81 2.68 20.73 -10.09
C LYS A 81 3.46 19.78 -9.17
N ASP A 82 4.71 19.50 -9.49
CA ASP A 82 5.51 18.50 -8.77
C ASP A 82 5.69 18.84 -7.29
N ASP A 83 5.89 20.12 -6.95
CA ASP A 83 6.00 20.58 -5.57
C ASP A 83 4.69 20.39 -4.79
N ASP A 84 3.56 20.77 -5.38
CA ASP A 84 2.24 20.61 -4.76
C ASP A 84 1.89 19.12 -4.59
N ARG A 85 2.29 18.27 -5.55
CA ARG A 85 2.13 16.83 -5.51
C ARG A 85 2.98 16.20 -4.39
N ALA A 86 4.20 16.67 -4.16
CA ALA A 86 5.05 16.24 -3.06
C ALA A 86 4.43 16.63 -1.70
N ILE A 87 3.87 17.84 -1.58
CA ILE A 87 3.14 18.28 -0.38
C ILE A 87 1.90 17.42 -0.17
N PHE A 88 1.15 17.13 -1.24
CA PHE A 88 -0.05 16.30 -1.18
C PHE A 88 0.28 14.88 -0.67
N ARG A 89 1.32 14.22 -1.24
CA ARG A 89 1.78 12.91 -0.77
C ARG A 89 2.08 12.91 0.72
N ARG A 90 2.92 13.83 1.15
CA ARG A 90 3.37 13.94 2.54
C ARG A 90 2.22 14.11 3.54
N LYS A 91 1.18 14.86 3.15
CA LYS A 91 0.04 15.17 4.02
C LYS A 91 -1.04 14.09 4.03
N ASN A 92 -1.21 13.38 2.93
CA ASN A 92 -2.40 12.54 2.73
C ASN A 92 -2.09 11.06 2.58
N LEU A 93 -0.83 10.68 2.29
CA LEU A 93 -0.46 9.31 1.97
C LEU A 93 0.63 8.80 2.89
N GLY A 94 0.48 7.55 3.34
CA GLY A 94 1.50 6.80 4.06
C GLY A 94 2.03 5.66 3.23
N PHE A 95 3.32 5.32 3.41
CA PHE A 95 3.98 4.27 2.64
C PHE A 95 4.70 3.27 3.52
N ILE A 96 4.45 1.98 3.27
CA ILE A 96 5.17 0.84 3.83
C ILE A 96 5.79 0.09 2.66
N PHE A 97 7.12 -0.01 2.65
CA PHE A 97 7.90 -0.69 1.62
C PHE A 97 8.35 -2.07 2.09
N GLN A 98 8.66 -2.96 1.15
CA GLN A 98 9.19 -4.28 1.42
C GLN A 98 10.52 -4.23 2.19
N ASP A 99 11.44 -3.35 1.77
CA ASP A 99 12.80 -3.22 2.34
C ASP A 99 12.88 -2.21 3.49
N PHE A 100 11.76 -1.94 4.17
CA PHE A 100 11.62 -1.01 5.30
C PHE A 100 11.95 0.45 4.95
N ASN A 101 12.96 0.72 4.14
CA ASN A 101 13.48 2.04 3.76
C ASN A 101 13.72 2.95 4.97
N LEU A 102 14.30 2.39 6.04
CA LEU A 102 14.74 3.16 7.21
C LEU A 102 16.12 3.78 6.92
N LEU A 103 16.36 4.93 7.51
CA LEU A 103 17.64 5.61 7.47
C LEU A 103 18.53 5.05 8.59
N ASP A 104 19.59 4.33 8.25
CA ASP A 104 20.45 3.61 9.20
C ASP A 104 21.21 4.52 10.16
N ASN A 105 21.47 5.77 9.75
CA ASN A 105 22.15 6.79 10.58
C ASN A 105 21.20 7.53 11.53
N PHE A 106 19.89 7.18 11.52
CA PHE A 106 18.86 7.76 12.35
C PHE A 106 18.36 6.71 13.34
N THR A 107 18.05 7.15 14.56
CA THR A 107 17.38 6.28 15.54
C THR A 107 15.98 5.86 15.04
N ILE A 108 15.38 4.87 15.68
CA ILE A 108 13.98 4.48 15.43
C ILE A 108 13.05 5.68 15.63
N GLU A 109 13.29 6.48 16.69
CA GLU A 109 12.55 7.71 16.98
C GLU A 109 12.65 8.72 15.82
N ASP A 110 13.88 8.98 15.33
CA ASP A 110 14.12 9.94 14.28
C ASP A 110 13.50 9.49 12.95
N ASN A 111 13.58 8.18 12.63
CA ASN A 111 12.91 7.62 11.46
C ASN A 111 11.40 7.83 11.51
N ILE A 112 10.77 7.61 12.68
CA ILE A 112 9.32 7.82 12.86
C ILE A 112 8.98 9.31 12.79
N ARG A 113 9.79 10.19 13.37
CA ARG A 113 9.58 11.64 13.43
C ARG A 113 9.76 12.34 12.08
N LEU A 114 10.55 11.76 11.19
CA LEU A 114 10.97 12.39 9.92
C LEU A 114 9.84 13.02 9.09
N PRO A 115 8.67 12.36 8.88
CA PRO A 115 7.56 12.96 8.13
C PRO A 115 7.04 14.27 8.75
N LEU A 116 7.02 14.36 10.08
CA LEU A 116 6.55 15.54 10.81
C LEU A 116 7.57 16.70 10.67
N VAL A 117 8.88 16.38 10.74
CA VAL A 117 9.95 17.35 10.53
C VAL A 117 9.85 17.95 9.11
N LEU A 118 9.68 17.08 8.10
CA LEU A 118 9.52 17.53 6.71
C LEU A 118 8.20 18.29 6.47
N ALA A 119 7.20 18.10 7.31
CA ALA A 119 5.96 18.88 7.29
C ALA A 119 6.07 20.23 7.99
N GLY A 120 7.18 20.49 8.69
CA GLY A 120 7.39 21.74 9.46
C GLY A 120 6.54 21.80 10.73
N GLU A 121 6.14 20.66 11.31
CA GLU A 121 5.37 20.63 12.54
C GLU A 121 6.19 21.14 13.75
N ASN A 122 5.50 21.56 14.79
CA ASN A 122 6.12 22.03 16.01
C ASN A 122 6.75 20.86 16.79
N ILE A 123 8.04 20.96 17.10
CA ILE A 123 8.80 19.91 17.80
C ILE A 123 8.12 19.45 19.09
N ARG A 124 7.54 20.36 19.87
CA ARG A 124 6.86 20.03 21.13
C ARG A 124 5.64 19.10 20.96
N GLN A 125 5.03 19.08 19.77
CA GLN A 125 3.89 18.25 19.46
C GLN A 125 4.32 16.89 18.88
N MET A 126 5.53 16.79 18.34
CA MET A 126 6.04 15.58 17.71
C MET A 126 6.25 14.44 18.70
N ASP A 127 6.81 14.75 19.90
CA ASP A 127 7.14 13.72 20.88
C ASP A 127 5.93 12.92 21.34
N GLY A 128 4.81 13.60 21.61
CA GLY A 128 3.56 12.94 21.96
C GLY A 128 3.03 12.00 20.84
N LYS A 129 3.11 12.45 19.57
CA LYS A 129 2.71 11.64 18.41
C LYS A 129 3.61 10.42 18.24
N VAL A 130 4.94 10.59 18.38
CA VAL A 130 5.91 9.48 18.29
C VAL A 130 5.63 8.44 19.36
N HIS A 131 5.48 8.84 20.63
CA HIS A 131 5.14 7.92 21.71
C HIS A 131 3.82 7.18 21.47
N GLN A 132 2.78 7.89 21.04
CA GLN A 132 1.48 7.30 20.75
C GLN A 132 1.55 6.19 19.69
N VAL A 133 2.17 6.48 18.53
CA VAL A 133 2.26 5.51 17.43
C VAL A 133 3.20 4.35 17.77
N SER A 134 4.28 4.62 18.49
CA SER A 134 5.25 3.60 18.95
C SER A 134 4.61 2.63 19.94
N LYS A 135 3.81 3.13 20.87
CA LYS A 135 3.03 2.32 21.82
C LYS A 135 2.00 1.45 21.09
N GLN A 136 1.28 2.02 20.13
CA GLN A 136 0.30 1.27 19.31
C GLN A 136 0.94 0.08 18.59
N LEU A 137 2.21 0.22 18.17
CA LEU A 137 2.93 -0.80 17.41
C LEU A 137 3.87 -1.66 18.27
N GLY A 138 3.93 -1.41 19.59
CA GLY A 138 4.76 -2.17 20.53
C GLY A 138 6.26 -2.05 20.21
N ILE A 139 6.74 -0.82 19.97
CA ILE A 139 8.15 -0.50 19.68
C ILE A 139 8.67 0.67 20.52
N GLU A 140 7.98 1.06 21.59
CA GLU A 140 8.33 2.21 22.41
C GLU A 140 9.71 2.07 23.07
N GLU A 141 10.07 0.86 23.49
CA GLU A 141 11.37 0.54 24.09
C GLU A 141 12.53 0.58 23.06
N LEU A 142 12.23 0.68 21.78
CA LEU A 142 13.22 0.68 20.71
C LEU A 142 13.59 2.08 20.23
N LEU A 143 12.91 3.13 20.69
CA LEU A 143 13.01 4.49 20.13
C LEU A 143 14.44 5.03 20.09
N LYS A 144 15.29 4.69 21.05
CA LYS A 144 16.70 5.13 21.12
C LYS A 144 17.67 4.23 20.35
N LYS A 145 17.21 3.10 19.80
CA LYS A 145 18.03 2.19 19.00
C LYS A 145 18.13 2.64 17.55
N TYR A 146 19.15 2.12 16.87
CA TYR A 146 19.31 2.27 15.43
C TYR A 146 18.72 1.09 14.67
N PRO A 147 18.40 1.23 13.36
CA PRO A 147 17.83 0.13 12.56
C PRO A 147 18.67 -1.16 12.57
N TYR A 148 19.98 -1.08 12.60
CA TYR A 148 20.86 -2.26 12.65
C TYR A 148 20.86 -3.00 14.00
N GLU A 149 20.28 -2.42 15.06
CA GLU A 149 20.19 -3.02 16.41
C GLU A 149 18.86 -3.76 16.65
N VAL A 150 17.95 -3.77 15.66
CA VAL A 150 16.59 -4.31 15.80
C VAL A 150 16.29 -5.37 14.74
N SER A 151 15.36 -6.29 15.05
CA SER A 151 14.96 -7.36 14.11
C SER A 151 14.20 -6.82 12.89
N GLY A 152 14.11 -7.63 11.81
CA GLY A 152 13.34 -7.29 10.61
C GLY A 152 11.88 -6.93 10.92
N GLY A 153 11.21 -7.69 11.79
CA GLY A 153 9.85 -7.39 12.21
C GLY A 153 9.73 -6.08 13.02
N GLN A 154 10.77 -5.71 13.79
CA GLN A 154 10.83 -4.43 14.50
C GLN A 154 11.09 -3.27 13.52
N LYS A 155 11.96 -3.45 12.52
CA LYS A 155 12.17 -2.49 11.42
C LYS A 155 10.86 -2.22 10.68
N GLN A 156 10.12 -3.28 10.34
CA GLN A 156 8.86 -3.13 9.61
C GLN A 156 7.81 -2.40 10.45
N ARG A 157 7.68 -2.69 11.74
CA ARG A 157 6.79 -1.93 12.64
C ARG A 157 7.20 -0.46 12.73
N THR A 158 8.49 -0.16 12.70
CA THR A 158 9.01 1.21 12.62
C THR A 158 8.61 1.89 11.30
N ALA A 159 8.70 1.19 10.17
CA ALA A 159 8.23 1.69 8.87
C ALA A 159 6.71 1.96 8.87
N VAL A 160 5.92 1.09 9.52
CA VAL A 160 4.48 1.32 9.73
C VAL A 160 4.23 2.54 10.61
N ALA A 161 4.98 2.71 11.72
CA ALA A 161 4.87 3.87 12.59
C ALA A 161 5.15 5.17 11.82
N ARG A 162 6.24 5.19 11.04
CA ARG A 162 6.60 6.31 10.17
C ARG A 162 5.53 6.64 9.16
N ALA A 163 4.88 5.62 8.58
CA ALA A 163 3.82 5.82 7.61
C ALA A 163 2.53 6.36 8.23
N LEU A 164 2.24 6.03 9.49
CA LEU A 164 1.02 6.42 10.20
C LEU A 164 1.13 7.76 10.93
N ILE A 165 2.35 8.22 11.26
CA ILE A 165 2.56 9.39 12.13
C ILE A 165 1.89 10.66 11.61
N SER A 166 1.79 10.82 10.28
CA SER A 166 1.13 11.95 9.61
C SER A 166 -0.38 11.80 9.53
N GLN A 167 -0.97 10.72 10.08
CA GLN A 167 -2.40 10.41 9.99
C GLN A 167 -2.91 10.43 8.53
N PRO A 168 -2.34 9.60 7.63
CA PRO A 168 -2.66 9.65 6.22
C PRO A 168 -4.10 9.22 5.94
N GLN A 169 -4.69 9.73 4.87
CA GLN A 169 -5.99 9.29 4.38
C GLN A 169 -5.95 7.85 3.84
N ILE A 170 -4.85 7.51 3.15
CA ILE A 170 -4.62 6.17 2.60
C ILE A 170 -3.21 5.70 2.98
N LEU A 171 -3.13 4.46 3.48
CA LEU A 171 -1.89 3.76 3.74
C LEU A 171 -1.64 2.78 2.58
N PHE A 172 -0.58 3.01 1.82
CA PHE A 172 -0.11 2.09 0.79
C PHE A 172 0.93 1.13 1.39
N ALA A 173 0.86 -0.14 1.03
CA ALA A 173 1.81 -1.16 1.45
C ALA A 173 2.25 -1.99 0.24
N ASP A 174 3.54 -1.95 -0.09
CA ASP A 174 4.14 -2.73 -1.16
C ASP A 174 4.87 -3.93 -0.56
N GLU A 175 4.31 -5.12 -0.74
CA GLU A 175 4.84 -6.40 -0.22
C GLU A 175 5.29 -6.31 1.24
N PRO A 176 4.47 -5.82 2.18
CA PRO A 176 4.92 -5.45 3.53
C PRO A 176 5.48 -6.60 4.36
N THR A 177 5.27 -7.83 3.92
CA THR A 177 5.75 -9.06 4.58
C THR A 177 6.89 -9.75 3.84
N GLY A 178 7.31 -9.25 2.67
CA GLY A 178 8.25 -9.92 1.79
C GLY A 178 9.64 -10.19 2.38
N ALA A 179 10.10 -9.33 3.30
CA ALA A 179 11.40 -9.45 3.98
C ALA A 179 11.30 -10.07 5.39
N LEU A 180 10.13 -10.64 5.78
CA LEU A 180 9.87 -11.12 7.14
C LEU A 180 9.71 -12.64 7.20
N ASP A 181 10.08 -13.22 8.35
CA ASP A 181 9.70 -14.60 8.67
C ASP A 181 8.18 -14.75 8.88
N SER A 182 7.68 -15.99 8.90
CA SER A 182 6.25 -16.29 9.00
C SER A 182 5.59 -15.73 10.25
N ARG A 183 6.30 -15.70 11.40
CA ARG A 183 5.78 -15.21 12.67
C ARG A 183 5.68 -13.69 12.66
N ALA A 184 6.73 -13.00 12.22
CA ALA A 184 6.75 -11.54 12.07
C ALA A 184 5.70 -11.08 11.06
N SER A 185 5.57 -11.78 9.93
CA SER A 185 4.54 -11.54 8.89
C SER A 185 3.13 -11.61 9.47
N THR A 186 2.81 -12.70 10.20
CA THR A 186 1.50 -12.86 10.83
C THR A 186 1.19 -11.74 11.83
N ASN A 187 2.17 -11.36 12.65
CA ASN A 187 2.01 -10.28 13.63
C ASN A 187 1.78 -8.93 12.94
N LEU A 188 2.54 -8.62 11.90
CA LEU A 188 2.36 -7.40 11.11
C LEU A 188 0.97 -7.33 10.47
N LEU A 189 0.53 -8.42 9.83
CA LEU A 189 -0.79 -8.46 9.18
C LEU A 189 -1.95 -8.28 10.16
N ARG A 190 -1.83 -8.84 11.38
CA ARG A 190 -2.79 -8.59 12.47
C ARG A 190 -2.80 -7.12 12.90
N GLN A 191 -1.63 -6.49 12.98
CA GLN A 191 -1.52 -5.06 13.29
C GLN A 191 -2.15 -4.20 12.19
N LEU A 192 -1.86 -4.47 10.90
CA LEU A 192 -2.49 -3.77 9.77
C LEU A 192 -4.02 -3.94 9.79
N ARG A 193 -4.50 -5.14 10.10
CA ARG A 193 -5.94 -5.39 10.26
C ARG A 193 -6.54 -4.55 11.38
N SER A 194 -5.91 -4.51 12.56
CA SER A 194 -6.37 -3.70 13.69
C SER A 194 -6.37 -2.19 13.37
N ILE A 195 -5.33 -1.72 12.67
CA ILE A 195 -5.25 -0.33 12.18
C ILE A 195 -6.39 -0.03 11.21
N ASN A 196 -6.70 -0.95 10.30
CA ASN A 196 -7.85 -0.80 9.40
C ASN A 196 -9.18 -0.78 10.16
N GLU A 197 -9.37 -1.66 11.14
CA GLU A 197 -10.57 -1.71 11.98
C GLU A 197 -10.77 -0.43 12.81
N SER A 198 -9.70 0.33 13.07
CA SER A 198 -9.79 1.68 13.67
C SER A 198 -10.15 2.78 12.65
N GLY A 199 -10.40 2.42 11.38
CA GLY A 199 -10.88 3.34 10.34
C GLY A 199 -9.85 3.73 9.27
N GLN A 200 -8.61 3.25 9.35
CA GLN A 200 -7.59 3.55 8.35
C GLN A 200 -7.87 2.82 7.03
N THR A 201 -7.90 3.55 5.92
CA THR A 201 -7.94 2.96 4.58
C THR A 201 -6.56 2.38 4.24
N ILE A 202 -6.52 1.12 3.78
CA ILE A 202 -5.27 0.43 3.42
C ILE A 202 -5.39 -0.14 2.01
N LEU A 203 -4.38 0.12 1.19
CA LEU A 203 -4.19 -0.53 -0.11
C LEU A 203 -2.86 -1.28 -0.09
N MET A 204 -2.92 -2.60 -0.15
CA MET A 204 -1.75 -3.49 -0.07
C MET A 204 -1.53 -4.22 -1.39
N VAL A 205 -0.34 -4.13 -1.95
CA VAL A 205 0.11 -5.00 -3.04
C VAL A 205 0.80 -6.21 -2.43
N THR A 206 0.45 -7.40 -2.86
CA THR A 206 1.10 -8.63 -2.39
C THR A 206 0.89 -9.80 -3.35
N HIS A 207 1.86 -10.71 -3.39
CA HIS A 207 1.73 -12.03 -4.03
C HIS A 207 1.36 -13.13 -3.02
N SER A 208 1.30 -12.81 -1.73
CA SER A 208 0.96 -13.76 -0.67
C SER A 208 -0.55 -13.90 -0.49
N ASN A 209 -1.10 -15.09 -0.75
CA ASN A 209 -2.50 -15.42 -0.50
C ASN A 209 -2.87 -15.21 0.97
N VAL A 210 -1.93 -15.57 1.88
CA VAL A 210 -2.11 -15.37 3.32
C VAL A 210 -2.21 -13.89 3.67
N ALA A 211 -1.36 -13.04 3.11
CA ALA A 211 -1.42 -11.60 3.35
C ALA A 211 -2.73 -11.00 2.81
N ALA A 212 -3.10 -11.34 1.59
CA ALA A 212 -4.34 -10.88 0.96
C ALA A 212 -5.59 -11.30 1.74
N SER A 213 -5.56 -12.47 2.42
CA SER A 213 -6.68 -12.95 3.22
C SER A 213 -7.03 -12.06 4.43
N TYR A 214 -6.21 -11.10 4.80
CA TYR A 214 -6.52 -10.10 5.84
C TYR A 214 -7.35 -8.92 5.32
N ALA A 215 -7.38 -8.68 4.01
CA ALA A 215 -8.11 -7.57 3.40
C ALA A 215 -9.64 -7.76 3.43
N ASN A 216 -10.40 -6.68 3.23
CA ASN A 216 -11.85 -6.71 3.03
C ASN A 216 -12.22 -7.11 1.60
N ARG A 217 -11.35 -6.74 0.65
CA ARG A 217 -11.49 -7.05 -0.77
C ARG A 217 -10.12 -7.40 -1.35
N VAL A 218 -10.11 -8.37 -2.25
CA VAL A 218 -8.94 -8.71 -3.05
C VAL A 218 -9.26 -8.44 -4.50
N MET A 219 -8.37 -7.72 -5.18
CA MET A 219 -8.43 -7.46 -6.62
C MET A 219 -7.26 -8.17 -7.28
N PHE A 220 -7.53 -8.85 -8.38
CA PHE A 220 -6.53 -9.53 -9.19
C PHE A 220 -6.26 -8.71 -10.44
N ILE A 221 -4.98 -8.37 -10.66
CA ILE A 221 -4.51 -7.70 -11.87
C ILE A 221 -3.83 -8.72 -12.77
N LYS A 222 -4.28 -8.78 -14.02
CA LYS A 222 -3.68 -9.54 -15.10
C LYS A 222 -3.58 -8.64 -16.32
N ASP A 223 -2.44 -8.68 -17.03
CA ASP A 223 -2.19 -7.94 -18.28
C ASP A 223 -2.54 -6.44 -18.21
N GLY A 224 -2.31 -5.81 -17.05
CA GLY A 224 -2.58 -4.39 -16.83
C GLY A 224 -4.05 -4.01 -16.65
N GLU A 225 -4.94 -4.97 -16.33
CA GLU A 225 -6.36 -4.78 -16.08
C GLU A 225 -6.80 -5.44 -14.76
N VAL A 226 -7.92 -4.97 -14.19
CA VAL A 226 -8.56 -5.64 -13.05
C VAL A 226 -9.40 -6.79 -13.59
N PHE A 227 -8.86 -8.00 -13.50
CA PHE A 227 -9.49 -9.21 -14.03
C PHE A 227 -10.60 -9.77 -13.15
N HIS A 228 -10.39 -9.80 -11.84
CA HIS A 228 -11.33 -10.41 -10.88
C HIS A 228 -11.28 -9.73 -9.53
N GLN A 229 -12.38 -9.82 -8.76
CA GLN A 229 -12.45 -9.28 -7.41
C GLN A 229 -13.21 -10.22 -6.48
N ILE A 230 -12.70 -10.35 -5.23
CA ILE A 230 -13.34 -11.10 -4.15
C ILE A 230 -13.62 -10.15 -3.00
N TYR A 231 -14.86 -10.09 -2.55
CA TYR A 231 -15.27 -9.37 -1.35
C TYR A 231 -15.40 -10.35 -0.19
N ARG A 232 -14.80 -10.01 0.96
CA ARG A 232 -14.90 -10.85 2.15
C ARG A 232 -16.34 -11.01 2.63
N GLY A 233 -17.13 -9.93 2.68
CA GLY A 233 -18.46 -9.97 3.27
C GLY A 233 -18.46 -10.53 4.69
N GLY A 234 -19.26 -11.56 4.94
CA GLY A 234 -19.32 -12.28 6.21
C GLY A 234 -18.34 -13.44 6.38
N MET A 235 -17.46 -13.70 5.42
CA MET A 235 -16.51 -14.81 5.45
C MET A 235 -15.44 -14.63 6.52
N SER A 236 -15.08 -15.74 7.16
CA SER A 236 -13.89 -15.85 7.98
C SER A 236 -12.63 -15.64 7.14
N ARG A 237 -11.47 -15.44 7.80
CA ARG A 237 -10.19 -15.33 7.11
C ARG A 237 -9.82 -16.61 6.34
N ASN A 238 -10.15 -17.79 6.87
CA ASN A 238 -9.82 -19.06 6.21
C ASN A 238 -10.67 -19.26 4.95
N GLU A 239 -11.97 -19.01 5.01
CA GLU A 239 -12.84 -19.06 3.83
C GLU A 239 -12.41 -18.06 2.76
N MET A 240 -11.94 -16.87 3.17
CA MET A 240 -11.37 -15.88 2.25
C MET A 240 -10.06 -16.40 1.62
N LEU A 241 -9.19 -17.04 2.41
CA LEU A 241 -7.95 -17.63 1.92
C LEU A 241 -8.22 -18.73 0.89
N ASP A 242 -9.16 -19.63 1.17
CA ASP A 242 -9.53 -20.72 0.26
C ASP A 242 -10.02 -20.16 -1.07
N LYS A 243 -10.91 -19.17 -1.07
CA LYS A 243 -11.37 -18.50 -2.30
C LYS A 243 -10.25 -17.81 -3.07
N ILE A 244 -9.28 -17.20 -2.38
CA ILE A 244 -8.11 -16.60 -3.03
C ILE A 244 -7.29 -17.69 -3.72
N CYS A 245 -7.01 -18.82 -3.04
CA CYS A 245 -6.27 -19.94 -3.61
C CYS A 245 -6.95 -20.50 -4.86
N ASP A 246 -8.27 -20.71 -4.82
CA ASP A 246 -9.06 -21.17 -5.96
C ASP A 246 -8.94 -20.20 -7.14
N SER A 247 -9.07 -18.89 -6.89
CA SER A 247 -8.97 -17.86 -7.94
C SER A 247 -7.59 -17.79 -8.55
N VAL A 248 -6.52 -17.90 -7.75
CA VAL A 248 -5.13 -17.94 -8.25
C VAL A 248 -4.93 -19.17 -9.12
N THR A 249 -5.46 -20.33 -8.73
CA THR A 249 -5.36 -21.57 -9.51
C THR A 249 -6.06 -21.44 -10.88
N VAL A 250 -7.22 -20.82 -10.92
CA VAL A 250 -7.96 -20.58 -12.19
C VAL A 250 -7.19 -19.60 -13.09
N LEU A 251 -6.61 -18.55 -12.51
CA LEU A 251 -5.82 -17.56 -13.25
C LEU A 251 -4.57 -18.18 -13.90
N MET A 252 -3.89 -19.10 -13.19
CA MET A 252 -2.71 -19.82 -13.71
C MET A 252 -3.09 -20.77 -14.85
N ARG A 253 -4.19 -21.53 -14.73
CA ARG A 253 -4.64 -22.47 -15.77
C ARG A 253 -5.14 -21.79 -17.04
N GLY A 254 -5.84 -20.65 -16.93
CA GLY A 254 -6.30 -19.89 -18.09
C GLY A 254 -5.19 -19.21 -18.90
N GLY A 255 -3.94 -19.22 -18.43
CA GLY A 255 -2.76 -18.80 -19.19
C GLY A 255 -2.18 -19.89 -20.10
N GLU A 256 -2.36 -21.17 -19.75
CA GLU A 256 -1.85 -22.32 -20.54
C GLU A 256 -2.67 -22.58 -21.80
N ASP A 257 -3.97 -22.25 -21.80
CA ASP A 257 -4.86 -22.45 -22.96
C ASP A 257 -4.66 -21.39 -24.07
N SER A 258 -3.90 -20.33 -23.84
CA SER A 258 -3.66 -19.27 -24.83
C SER A 258 -2.33 -19.42 -25.60
N GLU A 259 -1.50 -20.43 -25.30
CA GLU A 259 -0.22 -20.72 -25.98
C GLU A 259 -0.27 -21.99 -26.86
N SER A 260 -1.46 -22.56 -27.11
CA SER A 260 -1.62 -23.74 -27.96
C SER A 260 -2.20 -23.41 -29.34
#